data_a71794ec7d8860e4d8949a76990d7c45
#
_entry.id   a71794ec7d8860e4d8949a76990d7c45
#
_cell.length_a   1.000
_cell.length_b   1.000
_cell.length_c   1.000
_cell.angle_alpha   90.00
_cell.angle_beta   90.00
_cell.angle_gamma   90.00
#
_symmetry.space_group_name_H-M   'P 1'
#
loop_
_entity.id
_entity.type
_entity.pdbx_description
1 polymer ?
#
loop_
_entity_poly.entity_id
_entity_poly.type
_entity_poly.pdbx_seq_one_letter_code
_entity_poly.pdbx_strand_id
1 'polypeptide(L)'
;MLKQTIILFSILILSFSIKAQNKAIITGYAPEFIGKKVTLYSFSDYLTEARAVIGVATVEKDSLFKIENPTKQTIKAILEISNTEADLYLQENTSYNLEYYKSKDQAVSFVNQKVQAVFYGLDTADINYRVLEYNNWFDSYIYYNQNQIKQSGFLSALDTFKIYAYEQYKNVSNPYFINYVRYNIANMEMSRINRKNKNSKQKAYMEYIKPYPVYSRNDQYMEFVKSYYSKDFESFSPHIKSSVYLALNKASPTRLMNAMGKDPLLEKLELRELVMINMLGNSYYKREYNRPNLITVLDSVRVFSKYKTNSIAAKNMLIYLTKLESGYPAPEINIELGTNSYLNWGNFKGKYIYVNFFVSWNQASLNEMKIIKDLELKYGEDIEFVSFNTDKSKAEFDDYLKNNPEFKWNIVYLGSEHELLERFNVNTIPAYYLIDQKGFMAESPAKSPSPNGVYQSIDRTFFDINKRLHRKTQRNPNGSY
;
A
#
# COMPACT_ATOMS: atom_id res chain seq x y z
N MET A 1 83.81 -7.07 -21.85
CA MET A 1 82.64 -7.95 -22.01
C MET A 1 81.63 -7.63 -20.91
N LEU A 2 80.70 -6.75 -21.18
CA LEU A 2 79.63 -6.38 -20.22
C LEU A 2 78.44 -7.28 -20.50
N LYS A 3 78.02 -8.07 -19.48
CA LYS A 3 76.75 -8.82 -19.48
C LYS A 3 75.66 -7.89 -19.02
N GLN A 4 74.77 -7.48 -19.93
CA GLN A 4 73.52 -6.81 -19.61
C GLN A 4 72.48 -7.84 -19.11
N THR A 5 72.12 -7.74 -17.88
CA THR A 5 71.01 -8.52 -17.29
C THR A 5 69.72 -7.74 -17.51
N ILE A 6 68.85 -8.25 -18.36
CA ILE A 6 67.47 -7.69 -18.56
C ILE A 6 66.60 -8.23 -17.48
N ILE A 7 66.14 -7.37 -16.55
CA ILE A 7 65.13 -7.69 -15.56
C ILE A 7 63.74 -7.46 -16.20
N LEU A 8 63.05 -8.54 -16.50
CA LEU A 8 61.69 -8.52 -17.00
C LEU A 8 60.75 -8.24 -15.76
N PHE A 9 60.22 -7.03 -15.68
CA PHE A 9 59.19 -6.67 -14.70
C PHE A 9 57.84 -7.14 -15.24
N SER A 10 57.35 -8.31 -14.84
CA SER A 10 56.01 -8.78 -15.10
C SER A 10 55.02 -8.01 -14.22
N ILE A 11 54.35 -7.02 -14.79
CA ILE A 11 53.21 -6.33 -14.14
C ILE A 11 52.04 -7.30 -14.14
N LEU A 12 51.79 -7.87 -12.99
CA LEU A 12 50.58 -8.65 -12.72
C LEU A 12 49.39 -7.66 -12.62
N ILE A 13 48.68 -7.44 -13.70
CA ILE A 13 47.42 -6.70 -13.71
C ILE A 13 46.40 -7.58 -13.01
N LEU A 14 46.25 -7.38 -11.71
CA LEU A 14 45.08 -7.86 -10.95
C LEU A 14 43.85 -7.10 -11.47
N SER A 15 43.17 -7.68 -12.44
CA SER A 15 41.83 -7.25 -12.83
C SER A 15 40.88 -7.52 -11.65
N PHE A 16 40.78 -6.55 -10.76
CA PHE A 16 39.61 -6.50 -9.86
C PHE A 16 38.41 -6.38 -10.77
N SER A 17 37.71 -7.50 -10.97
CA SER A 17 36.35 -7.49 -11.46
C SER A 17 35.51 -6.76 -10.38
N ILE A 18 35.40 -5.44 -10.49
CA ILE A 18 34.36 -4.69 -9.82
C ILE A 18 33.07 -5.31 -10.35
N LYS A 19 32.45 -6.20 -9.58
CA LYS A 19 31.08 -6.61 -9.86
C LYS A 19 30.28 -5.32 -9.91
N ALA A 20 29.91 -4.90 -11.10
CA ALA A 20 28.98 -3.80 -11.28
C ALA A 20 27.77 -4.14 -10.41
N GLN A 21 27.55 -3.36 -9.37
CA GLN A 21 26.45 -3.59 -8.48
C GLN A 21 25.22 -3.18 -9.26
N ASN A 22 24.35 -4.13 -9.62
CA ASN A 22 23.13 -3.89 -10.37
C ASN A 22 22.26 -2.85 -9.64
N LYS A 23 22.39 -1.58 -10.03
CA LYS A 23 21.73 -0.44 -9.41
C LYS A 23 20.96 0.36 -10.44
N ALA A 24 19.78 0.84 -10.05
CA ALA A 24 19.15 2.00 -10.65
C ALA A 24 19.57 3.24 -9.86
N ILE A 25 19.94 4.32 -10.53
CA ILE A 25 20.30 5.60 -9.92
C ILE A 25 19.28 6.64 -10.37
N ILE A 26 18.68 7.35 -9.43
CA ILE A 26 17.73 8.43 -9.68
C ILE A 26 18.38 9.71 -9.19
N THR A 27 18.57 10.69 -10.07
CA THR A 27 18.95 12.04 -9.74
C THR A 27 17.81 12.96 -10.12
N GLY A 28 17.27 13.69 -9.15
CA GLY A 28 16.12 14.56 -9.37
C GLY A 28 16.42 16.01 -9.02
N TYR A 29 15.83 16.94 -9.78
CA TYR A 29 15.80 18.35 -9.51
C TYR A 29 14.40 18.75 -9.04
N ALA A 30 14.26 19.23 -7.81
CA ALA A 30 12.99 19.51 -7.14
C ALA A 30 13.02 20.82 -6.35
N PRO A 31 13.10 21.99 -7.01
CA PRO A 31 13.39 23.29 -6.37
C PRO A 31 12.31 23.73 -5.37
N GLU A 32 11.06 23.28 -5.56
CA GLU A 32 9.93 23.62 -4.69
C GLU A 32 9.89 22.78 -3.39
N PHE A 33 10.83 21.82 -3.25
CA PHE A 33 10.82 20.84 -2.16
C PHE A 33 12.14 20.83 -1.35
N ILE A 34 12.93 21.92 -1.37
CA ILE A 34 14.19 22.00 -0.62
C ILE A 34 13.96 21.65 0.85
N GLY A 35 14.77 20.75 1.40
CA GLY A 35 14.70 20.24 2.76
C GLY A 35 13.63 19.19 3.00
N LYS A 36 12.84 18.82 1.98
CA LYS A 36 11.81 17.77 2.08
C LYS A 36 12.40 16.38 1.84
N LYS A 37 11.85 15.41 2.55
CA LYS A 37 12.17 14.00 2.37
C LYS A 37 11.62 13.52 1.03
N VAL A 38 12.45 12.77 0.32
CA VAL A 38 12.09 12.03 -0.90
C VAL A 38 12.03 10.56 -0.54
N THR A 39 10.93 9.90 -0.82
CA THR A 39 10.77 8.47 -0.56
C THR A 39 10.46 7.74 -1.86
N LEU A 40 11.21 6.70 -2.13
CA LEU A 40 10.99 5.82 -3.28
C LEU A 40 10.37 4.53 -2.78
N TYR A 41 9.19 4.21 -3.28
CA TYR A 41 8.46 2.98 -2.98
C TYR A 41 8.44 2.03 -4.17
N SER A 42 8.32 0.74 -3.89
CA SER A 42 7.84 -0.26 -4.85
C SER A 42 6.67 -1.02 -4.25
N PHE A 43 5.91 -1.72 -5.10
CA PHE A 43 4.85 -2.60 -4.62
C PHE A 43 5.44 -3.94 -4.16
N SER A 44 5.21 -4.30 -2.90
CA SER A 44 5.54 -5.63 -2.38
C SER A 44 4.58 -6.70 -2.90
N ASP A 45 3.32 -6.32 -3.12
CA ASP A 45 2.32 -7.07 -3.89
C ASP A 45 1.29 -6.13 -4.51
N TYR A 46 0.62 -6.58 -5.58
CA TYR A 46 -0.40 -5.81 -6.29
C TYR A 46 -1.85 -6.19 -5.92
N LEU A 47 -2.07 -7.19 -5.06
CA LEU A 47 -3.43 -7.48 -4.57
C LEU A 47 -3.88 -6.44 -3.57
N THR A 48 -3.02 -6.13 -2.59
CA THR A 48 -3.27 -5.14 -1.55
C THR A 48 -2.66 -3.77 -1.86
N GLU A 49 -1.83 -3.70 -2.92
CA GLU A 49 -1.05 -2.51 -3.30
C GLU A 49 -0.11 -2.03 -2.18
N ALA A 50 0.29 -2.98 -1.31
CA ALA A 50 1.19 -2.69 -0.20
C ALA A 50 2.55 -2.20 -0.70
N ARG A 51 2.97 -1.05 -0.21
CA ARG A 51 4.21 -0.37 -0.59
C ARG A 51 5.36 -0.79 0.33
N ALA A 52 6.55 -0.88 -0.23
CA ALA A 52 7.80 -1.06 0.49
C ALA A 52 8.75 0.08 0.14
N VAL A 53 9.35 0.71 1.14
CA VAL A 53 10.38 1.72 0.93
C VAL A 53 11.61 1.05 0.35
N ILE A 54 12.07 1.50 -0.81
CA ILE A 54 13.25 0.99 -1.51
C ILE A 54 14.37 2.03 -1.65
N GLY A 55 14.13 3.27 -1.23
CA GLY A 55 15.12 4.34 -1.18
C GLY A 55 14.59 5.57 -0.48
N VAL A 56 15.49 6.32 0.12
CA VAL A 56 15.18 7.60 0.79
C VAL A 56 16.30 8.59 0.51
N ALA A 57 15.95 9.84 0.29
CA ALA A 57 16.87 10.96 0.19
C ALA A 57 16.22 12.23 0.79
N THR A 58 16.95 13.32 0.78
CA THR A 58 16.43 14.67 1.08
C THR A 58 16.78 15.56 -0.09
N VAL A 59 15.91 16.50 -0.43
CA VAL A 59 16.22 17.54 -1.42
C VAL A 59 17.19 18.51 -0.80
N GLU A 60 18.41 18.56 -1.33
CA GLU A 60 19.48 19.43 -0.82
C GLU A 60 19.26 20.91 -1.15
N LYS A 61 20.12 21.79 -0.64
CA LYS A 61 20.03 23.24 -0.87
C LYS A 61 20.17 23.67 -2.34
N ASP A 62 20.83 22.85 -3.13
CA ASP A 62 20.98 23.01 -4.59
C ASP A 62 19.78 22.49 -5.38
N SER A 63 18.71 22.12 -4.68
CA SER A 63 17.47 21.54 -5.24
C SER A 63 17.63 20.13 -5.81
N LEU A 64 18.74 19.44 -5.57
CA LEU A 64 19.00 18.11 -6.05
C LEU A 64 18.73 17.05 -4.97
N PHE A 65 18.39 15.84 -5.42
CA PHE A 65 18.39 14.64 -4.60
C PHE A 65 18.94 13.46 -5.40
N LYS A 66 19.49 12.46 -4.71
CA LYS A 66 19.98 11.23 -5.33
C LYS A 66 19.54 10.02 -4.53
N ILE A 67 18.99 9.01 -5.23
CA ILE A 67 18.64 7.70 -4.67
C ILE A 67 19.32 6.61 -5.50
N GLU A 68 19.97 5.66 -4.84
CA GLU A 68 20.51 4.45 -5.44
C GLU A 68 19.72 3.25 -4.97
N ASN A 69 19.19 2.45 -5.89
CA ASN A 69 18.43 1.24 -5.57
C ASN A 69 19.03 0.00 -6.25
N PRO A 70 19.39 -1.04 -5.49
CA PRO A 70 19.82 -2.31 -6.08
C PRO A 70 18.60 -3.04 -6.65
N THR A 71 18.44 -2.99 -7.96
CA THR A 71 17.41 -3.75 -8.68
C THR A 71 18.04 -4.72 -9.66
N LYS A 72 17.47 -5.93 -9.75
CA LYS A 72 17.90 -7.00 -10.67
C LYS A 72 16.90 -7.23 -11.79
N GLN A 73 15.80 -6.52 -11.80
CA GLN A 73 14.73 -6.64 -12.78
C GLN A 73 13.97 -5.34 -12.88
N THR A 74 13.23 -5.16 -13.97
CA THR A 74 12.35 -4.01 -14.10
C THR A 74 11.25 -4.06 -13.02
N ILE A 75 11.06 -2.96 -12.31
CA ILE A 75 10.01 -2.78 -11.31
C ILE A 75 9.30 -1.45 -11.52
N LYS A 76 8.00 -1.40 -11.22
CA LYS A 76 7.28 -0.14 -11.07
C LYS A 76 7.60 0.43 -9.69
N ALA A 77 7.88 1.72 -9.64
CA ALA A 77 8.17 2.47 -8.43
C ALA A 77 7.30 3.73 -8.35
N ILE A 78 7.18 4.28 -7.15
CA ILE A 78 6.52 5.54 -6.86
C ILE A 78 7.54 6.42 -6.16
N LEU A 79 7.78 7.59 -6.73
CA LEU A 79 8.59 8.64 -6.11
C LEU A 79 7.65 9.61 -5.42
N GLU A 80 7.78 9.72 -4.10
CA GLU A 80 6.96 10.60 -3.27
C GLU A 80 7.81 11.72 -2.69
N ILE A 81 7.31 12.96 -2.81
CA ILE A 81 7.86 14.14 -2.12
C ILE A 81 6.68 14.91 -1.52
N SER A 82 6.64 15.02 -0.18
CA SER A 82 5.50 15.62 0.53
C SER A 82 4.19 14.90 0.18
N ASN A 83 3.20 15.61 -0.34
CA ASN A 83 1.88 15.09 -0.74
C ASN A 83 1.75 14.84 -2.25
N THR A 84 2.86 14.67 -2.96
CA THR A 84 2.86 14.43 -4.40
C THR A 84 3.55 13.12 -4.73
N GLU A 85 3.06 12.41 -5.73
CA GLU A 85 3.59 11.11 -6.19
C GLU A 85 3.78 11.09 -7.70
N ALA A 86 4.89 10.52 -8.17
CA ALA A 86 5.13 10.22 -9.58
C ALA A 86 5.41 8.74 -9.79
N ASP A 87 4.75 8.13 -10.75
CA ASP A 87 5.01 6.76 -11.16
C ASP A 87 6.22 6.71 -12.10
N LEU A 88 7.10 5.74 -11.90
CA LEU A 88 8.25 5.48 -12.78
C LEU A 88 8.59 3.99 -12.77
N TYR A 89 9.39 3.57 -13.75
CA TYR A 89 9.91 2.22 -13.83
C TYR A 89 11.43 2.24 -13.65
N LEU A 90 11.95 1.32 -12.85
CA LEU A 90 13.39 1.18 -12.62
C LEU A 90 13.90 -0.07 -13.33
N GLN A 91 14.99 0.09 -14.08
CA GLN A 91 15.76 -1.00 -14.69
C GLN A 91 17.14 -1.10 -14.05
N GLU A 92 17.71 -2.29 -14.04
CA GLU A 92 19.09 -2.47 -13.56
C GLU A 92 20.09 -1.68 -14.43
N ASN A 93 21.16 -1.21 -13.81
CA ASN A 93 22.26 -0.49 -14.48
C ASN A 93 21.83 0.77 -15.24
N THR A 94 20.74 1.40 -14.83
CA THR A 94 20.19 2.59 -15.50
C THR A 94 20.25 3.80 -14.57
N SER A 95 20.62 4.95 -15.16
CA SER A 95 20.59 6.26 -14.48
C SER A 95 19.47 7.10 -15.04
N TYR A 96 18.66 7.64 -14.15
CA TYR A 96 17.52 8.50 -14.46
C TYR A 96 17.79 9.90 -13.98
N ASN A 97 17.66 10.89 -14.85
CA ASN A 97 17.65 12.30 -14.51
C ASN A 97 16.25 12.85 -14.72
N LEU A 98 15.68 13.45 -13.70
CA LEU A 98 14.30 13.91 -13.75
C LEU A 98 14.10 15.26 -13.06
N GLU A 99 13.09 15.99 -13.49
CA GLU A 99 12.56 17.14 -12.79
C GLU A 99 11.22 16.79 -12.15
N TYR A 100 10.97 17.37 -10.97
CA TYR A 100 9.82 17.11 -10.16
C TYR A 100 9.21 18.43 -9.68
N TYR A 101 7.99 18.71 -10.11
CA TYR A 101 7.29 19.97 -9.83
C TYR A 101 5.97 19.74 -9.13
N LYS A 102 5.53 20.74 -8.34
CA LYS A 102 4.17 20.77 -7.82
C LYS A 102 3.16 20.96 -8.96
N SER A 103 2.02 20.30 -8.85
CA SER A 103 0.87 20.64 -9.70
C SER A 103 0.37 22.05 -9.38
N LYS A 104 0.08 22.85 -10.41
CA LYS A 104 -0.43 24.22 -10.25
C LYS A 104 -1.88 24.27 -9.75
N ASP A 105 -2.65 23.20 -9.92
CA ASP A 105 -4.07 23.11 -9.53
C ASP A 105 -4.20 22.36 -8.19
N GLN A 106 -3.83 23.03 -7.09
CA GLN A 106 -3.91 22.42 -5.76
C GLN A 106 -5.26 22.68 -5.11
N ALA A 107 -6.21 21.79 -5.30
CA ALA A 107 -7.24 21.55 -4.29
C ALA A 107 -6.57 20.81 -3.12
N VAL A 108 -6.87 21.23 -1.89
CA VAL A 108 -6.37 20.57 -0.68
C VAL A 108 -6.96 19.17 -0.60
N SER A 109 -6.11 18.16 -0.72
CA SER A 109 -6.52 16.76 -0.60
C SER A 109 -5.68 16.07 0.48
N PHE A 110 -6.31 15.19 1.26
CA PHE A 110 -5.61 14.25 2.15
C PHE A 110 -5.02 13.04 1.39
N VAL A 111 -5.21 12.98 0.08
CA VAL A 111 -4.67 11.95 -0.80
C VAL A 111 -3.52 12.55 -1.59
N ASN A 112 -2.41 11.82 -1.69
CA ASN A 112 -1.26 12.23 -2.49
C ASN A 112 -1.67 12.51 -3.94
N GLN A 113 -1.25 13.64 -4.45
CA GLN A 113 -1.57 14.06 -5.81
C GLN A 113 -0.61 13.40 -6.79
N LYS A 114 -1.15 12.79 -7.84
CA LYS A 114 -0.33 12.27 -8.92
C LYS A 114 0.23 13.42 -9.76
N VAL A 115 1.56 13.44 -9.89
CA VAL A 115 2.30 14.35 -10.75
C VAL A 115 3.10 13.54 -11.76
N GLN A 116 3.46 14.17 -12.87
CA GLN A 116 4.33 13.54 -13.85
C GLN A 116 5.79 13.96 -13.60
N ALA A 117 6.67 12.99 -13.42
CA ALA A 117 8.11 13.27 -13.46
C ALA A 117 8.55 13.51 -14.91
N VAL A 118 9.29 14.59 -15.13
CA VAL A 118 9.84 14.90 -16.46
C VAL A 118 11.25 14.36 -16.54
N PHE A 119 11.48 13.39 -17.41
CA PHE A 119 12.77 12.76 -17.59
C PHE A 119 13.62 13.47 -18.65
N TYR A 120 14.94 13.53 -18.43
CA TYR A 120 15.90 14.07 -19.38
C TYR A 120 16.86 12.98 -19.87
N GLY A 121 17.09 12.97 -21.17
CA GLY A 121 18.09 12.08 -21.78
C GLY A 121 17.74 10.59 -21.69
N LEU A 122 16.46 10.23 -21.59
CA LEU A 122 16.07 8.83 -21.68
C LEU A 122 16.40 8.24 -23.03
N ASP A 123 16.99 7.04 -23.00
CA ASP A 123 17.12 6.20 -24.19
C ASP A 123 15.72 5.78 -24.68
N THR A 124 15.51 5.74 -26.00
CA THR A 124 14.26 5.24 -26.59
C THR A 124 14.00 3.77 -26.29
N ALA A 125 15.01 3.01 -25.87
CA ALA A 125 14.87 1.64 -25.37
C ALA A 125 14.46 1.56 -23.88
N ASP A 126 14.52 2.69 -23.12
CA ASP A 126 14.13 2.72 -21.72
C ASP A 126 12.64 2.46 -21.55
N ILE A 127 12.28 1.76 -20.50
CA ILE A 127 10.88 1.39 -20.24
C ILE A 127 9.99 2.61 -19.97
N ASN A 128 10.48 3.66 -19.30
CA ASN A 128 9.68 4.86 -19.05
C ASN A 128 9.34 5.57 -20.35
N TYR A 129 10.31 5.66 -21.28
CA TYR A 129 10.08 6.20 -22.63
C TYR A 129 9.04 5.36 -23.38
N ARG A 130 9.22 4.03 -23.41
CA ARG A 130 8.32 3.12 -24.14
C ARG A 130 6.91 3.07 -23.59
N VAL A 131 6.76 3.10 -22.28
CA VAL A 131 5.42 3.15 -21.65
C VAL A 131 4.72 4.45 -21.98
N LEU A 132 5.43 5.59 -21.94
CA LEU A 132 4.87 6.89 -22.32
C LEU A 132 4.51 6.93 -23.81
N GLU A 133 5.40 6.46 -24.67
CA GLU A 133 5.18 6.36 -26.13
C GLU A 133 3.94 5.52 -26.45
N TYR A 134 3.84 4.32 -25.85
CA TYR A 134 2.72 3.42 -26.03
C TYR A 134 1.40 4.03 -25.56
N ASN A 135 1.37 4.64 -24.38
CA ASN A 135 0.17 5.24 -23.84
C ASN A 135 -0.29 6.42 -24.71
N ASN A 136 0.60 7.32 -25.07
CA ASN A 136 0.29 8.44 -25.98
C ASN A 136 -0.19 7.96 -27.35
N TRP A 137 0.41 6.91 -27.89
CA TRP A 137 -0.04 6.33 -29.16
C TRP A 137 -1.44 5.72 -29.03
N PHE A 138 -1.70 4.97 -27.96
CA PHE A 138 -3.02 4.40 -27.72
C PHE A 138 -4.09 5.50 -27.58
N ASP A 139 -3.84 6.50 -26.76
CA ASP A 139 -4.77 7.63 -26.57
C ASP A 139 -5.04 8.36 -27.87
N SER A 140 -3.98 8.61 -28.66
CA SER A 140 -4.10 9.22 -30.00
C SER A 140 -4.90 8.32 -30.95
N TYR A 141 -4.64 7.00 -30.92
CA TYR A 141 -5.39 6.06 -31.76
C TYR A 141 -6.89 6.09 -31.44
N ILE A 142 -7.27 6.07 -30.17
CA ILE A 142 -8.67 6.18 -29.75
C ILE A 142 -9.28 7.52 -30.15
N TYR A 143 -8.54 8.61 -29.97
CA TYR A 143 -9.01 9.96 -30.34
C TYR A 143 -9.30 10.09 -31.84
N TYR A 144 -8.35 9.70 -32.70
CA TYR A 144 -8.51 9.82 -34.16
C TYR A 144 -9.49 8.82 -34.78
N ASN A 145 -9.76 7.69 -34.11
CA ASN A 145 -10.67 6.67 -34.63
C ASN A 145 -12.08 6.72 -33.99
N GLN A 146 -12.48 7.82 -33.34
CA GLN A 146 -13.77 7.94 -32.64
C GLN A 146 -14.99 7.61 -33.55
N ASN A 147 -14.96 8.01 -34.83
CA ASN A 147 -16.05 7.73 -35.76
C ASN A 147 -16.14 6.25 -36.11
N GLN A 148 -15.03 5.59 -36.34
CA GLN A 148 -14.96 4.15 -36.56
C GLN A 148 -15.42 3.37 -35.32
N ILE A 149 -15.02 3.81 -34.14
CA ILE A 149 -15.44 3.22 -32.85
C ILE A 149 -16.95 3.34 -32.66
N LYS A 150 -17.57 4.46 -33.08
CA LYS A 150 -19.03 4.62 -33.05
C LYS A 150 -19.74 3.67 -34.02
N GLN A 151 -19.17 3.39 -35.19
CA GLN A 151 -19.77 2.55 -36.24
C GLN A 151 -19.55 1.04 -35.99
N SER A 152 -18.30 0.64 -35.79
CA SER A 152 -17.88 -0.79 -35.69
C SER A 152 -17.71 -1.31 -34.25
N GLY A 153 -17.79 -0.42 -33.27
CA GLY A 153 -17.57 -0.70 -31.86
C GLY A 153 -16.11 -0.67 -31.40
N PHE A 154 -15.96 -0.42 -30.11
CA PHE A 154 -14.65 -0.28 -29.48
C PHE A 154 -13.78 -1.54 -29.60
N LEU A 155 -14.36 -2.73 -29.45
CA LEU A 155 -13.59 -3.99 -29.52
C LEU A 155 -12.98 -4.22 -30.90
N SER A 156 -13.69 -3.88 -31.98
CA SER A 156 -13.14 -4.00 -33.34
C SER A 156 -11.97 -3.05 -33.59
N ALA A 157 -12.07 -1.82 -33.08
CA ALA A 157 -10.95 -0.88 -33.14
C ALA A 157 -9.76 -1.33 -32.28
N LEU A 158 -10.02 -1.89 -31.11
CA LEU A 158 -8.99 -2.43 -30.23
C LEU A 158 -8.30 -3.66 -30.84
N ASP A 159 -9.02 -4.55 -31.53
CA ASP A 159 -8.43 -5.70 -32.27
C ASP A 159 -7.46 -5.22 -33.34
N THR A 160 -7.80 -4.12 -34.07
CA THR A 160 -6.91 -3.50 -35.05
C THR A 160 -5.69 -2.89 -34.40
N PHE A 161 -5.87 -2.13 -33.30
CA PHE A 161 -4.76 -1.54 -32.54
C PHE A 161 -3.81 -2.63 -32.02
N LYS A 162 -4.35 -3.72 -31.50
CA LYS A 162 -3.60 -4.86 -30.99
C LYS A 162 -2.63 -5.45 -32.02
N ILE A 163 -3.09 -5.61 -33.27
CA ILE A 163 -2.25 -6.08 -34.37
C ILE A 163 -1.08 -5.09 -34.58
N TYR A 164 -1.39 -3.80 -34.65
CA TYR A 164 -0.36 -2.77 -34.84
C TYR A 164 0.62 -2.72 -33.67
N ALA A 165 0.14 -2.80 -32.44
CA ALA A 165 0.98 -2.76 -31.25
C ALA A 165 1.94 -3.96 -31.18
N TYR A 166 1.46 -5.16 -31.48
CA TYR A 166 2.29 -6.36 -31.49
C TYR A 166 3.35 -6.32 -32.60
N GLU A 167 3.01 -5.81 -33.78
CA GLU A 167 3.97 -5.64 -34.86
C GLU A 167 5.02 -4.56 -34.53
N GLN A 168 4.59 -3.42 -33.98
CA GLN A 168 5.48 -2.31 -33.59
C GLN A 168 6.52 -2.77 -32.55
N TYR A 169 6.11 -3.56 -31.58
CA TYR A 169 6.98 -3.95 -30.46
C TYR A 169 7.55 -5.38 -30.57
N LYS A 170 7.42 -6.05 -31.71
CA LYS A 170 7.87 -7.46 -31.88
C LYS A 170 9.37 -7.68 -31.59
N ASN A 171 10.21 -6.65 -31.81
CA ASN A 171 11.66 -6.71 -31.61
C ASN A 171 12.10 -6.16 -30.24
N VAL A 172 11.19 -5.77 -29.38
CA VAL A 172 11.53 -5.28 -28.03
C VAL A 172 11.85 -6.46 -27.13
N SER A 173 13.04 -6.45 -26.54
CA SER A 173 13.54 -7.54 -25.69
C SER A 173 13.10 -7.43 -24.22
N ASN A 174 12.64 -6.25 -23.75
CA ASN A 174 12.23 -6.08 -22.35
C ASN A 174 10.94 -6.84 -22.04
N PRO A 175 10.98 -7.92 -21.25
CA PRO A 175 9.80 -8.74 -20.99
C PRO A 175 8.75 -8.04 -20.14
N TYR A 176 9.15 -7.08 -19.30
CA TYR A 176 8.20 -6.28 -18.51
C TYR A 176 7.33 -5.42 -19.44
N PHE A 177 7.95 -4.72 -20.39
CA PHE A 177 7.26 -3.87 -21.35
C PHE A 177 6.33 -4.67 -22.27
N ILE A 178 6.79 -5.82 -22.78
CA ILE A 178 5.92 -6.68 -23.62
C ILE A 178 4.68 -7.15 -22.85
N ASN A 179 4.85 -7.49 -21.56
CA ASN A 179 3.70 -7.84 -20.73
C ASN A 179 2.85 -6.62 -20.39
N TYR A 180 3.44 -5.43 -20.20
CA TYR A 180 2.70 -4.19 -20.03
C TYR A 180 1.74 -3.97 -21.19
N VAL A 181 2.22 -3.98 -22.43
CA VAL A 181 1.40 -3.81 -23.64
C VAL A 181 0.30 -4.88 -23.73
N ARG A 182 0.68 -6.17 -23.56
CA ARG A 182 -0.25 -7.28 -23.65
C ARG A 182 -1.42 -7.15 -22.67
N TYR A 183 -1.11 -6.90 -21.40
CA TYR A 183 -2.13 -6.87 -20.37
C TYR A 183 -2.85 -5.54 -20.25
N ASN A 184 -2.27 -4.45 -20.73
CA ASN A 184 -3.00 -3.20 -20.91
C ASN A 184 -4.12 -3.36 -21.95
N ILE A 185 -3.82 -3.97 -23.10
CA ILE A 185 -4.84 -4.33 -24.11
C ILE A 185 -5.88 -5.28 -23.53
N ALA A 186 -5.44 -6.33 -22.82
CA ALA A 186 -6.34 -7.28 -22.16
C ALA A 186 -7.28 -6.62 -21.16
N ASN A 187 -6.79 -5.67 -20.36
CA ASN A 187 -7.61 -4.88 -19.43
C ASN A 187 -8.70 -4.09 -20.14
N MET A 188 -8.36 -3.47 -21.28
CA MET A 188 -9.32 -2.74 -22.09
C MET A 188 -10.38 -3.66 -22.72
N GLU A 189 -9.98 -4.82 -23.24
CA GLU A 189 -10.93 -5.82 -23.71
C GLU A 189 -11.87 -6.25 -22.59
N MET A 190 -11.33 -6.58 -21.40
CA MET A 190 -12.13 -7.02 -20.24
C MET A 190 -13.09 -5.94 -19.73
N SER A 191 -12.78 -4.65 -19.88
CA SER A 191 -13.68 -3.56 -19.49
C SER A 191 -14.96 -3.51 -20.31
N ARG A 192 -14.94 -4.03 -21.53
CA ARG A 192 -16.04 -4.00 -22.51
C ARG A 192 -16.71 -5.36 -22.72
N ILE A 193 -16.07 -6.44 -22.31
CA ILE A 193 -16.65 -7.77 -22.43
C ILE A 193 -17.84 -7.91 -21.47
N ASN A 194 -18.93 -8.47 -21.96
CA ASN A 194 -20.03 -8.92 -21.10
C ASN A 194 -19.55 -10.08 -20.19
N ARG A 195 -19.21 -9.76 -18.96
CA ARG A 195 -18.68 -10.70 -17.96
C ARG A 195 -19.62 -11.88 -17.64
N LYS A 196 -20.88 -11.81 -18.05
CA LYS A 196 -21.85 -12.92 -17.95
C LYS A 196 -21.69 -13.96 -19.07
N ASN A 197 -21.02 -13.58 -20.17
CA ASN A 197 -20.80 -14.49 -21.29
C ASN A 197 -19.60 -15.41 -21.00
N LYS A 198 -19.88 -16.70 -20.73
CA LYS A 198 -18.87 -17.73 -20.44
C LYS A 198 -17.86 -17.89 -21.58
N ASN A 199 -18.31 -17.80 -22.83
CA ASN A 199 -17.43 -17.96 -24.00
C ASN A 199 -16.38 -16.86 -24.08
N SER A 200 -16.76 -15.60 -23.77
CA SER A 200 -15.82 -14.47 -23.75
C SER A 200 -14.78 -14.64 -22.63
N LYS A 201 -15.20 -15.12 -21.47
CA LYS A 201 -14.28 -15.40 -20.36
C LYS A 201 -13.31 -16.53 -20.71
N GLN A 202 -13.81 -17.62 -21.33
CA GLN A 202 -12.98 -18.72 -21.79
C GLN A 202 -11.96 -18.28 -22.85
N LYS A 203 -12.40 -17.44 -23.83
CA LYS A 203 -11.48 -16.87 -24.84
C LYS A 203 -10.34 -16.09 -24.19
N ALA A 204 -10.65 -15.17 -23.28
CA ALA A 204 -9.64 -14.37 -22.59
C ALA A 204 -8.68 -15.27 -21.76
N TYR A 205 -9.17 -16.33 -21.12
CA TYR A 205 -8.31 -17.32 -20.45
C TYR A 205 -7.31 -17.98 -21.41
N MET A 206 -7.80 -18.47 -22.53
CA MET A 206 -6.97 -19.16 -23.53
C MET A 206 -5.94 -18.23 -24.16
N GLU A 207 -6.25 -16.96 -24.29
CA GLU A 207 -5.39 -15.96 -24.94
C GLU A 207 -4.37 -15.36 -23.96
N TYR A 208 -4.79 -14.96 -22.75
CA TYR A 208 -3.98 -14.13 -21.85
C TYR A 208 -3.46 -14.86 -20.61
N ILE A 209 -4.06 -16.01 -20.22
CA ILE A 209 -3.66 -16.70 -18.99
C ILE A 209 -2.96 -18.03 -19.29
N LYS A 210 -3.61 -18.89 -20.06
CA LYS A 210 -3.12 -20.25 -20.28
C LYS A 210 -1.72 -20.35 -20.89
N PRO A 211 -1.32 -19.52 -21.88
CA PRO A 211 0.00 -19.62 -22.51
C PRO A 211 1.15 -19.08 -21.65
N TYR A 212 0.86 -18.26 -20.63
CA TYR A 212 1.89 -17.45 -19.94
C TYR A 212 2.04 -17.85 -18.47
N PRO A 213 3.24 -17.70 -17.88
CA PRO A 213 3.44 -17.85 -16.44
C PRO A 213 2.73 -16.75 -15.65
N VAL A 214 2.77 -16.82 -14.33
CA VAL A 214 2.26 -15.77 -13.43
C VAL A 214 3.28 -14.63 -13.35
N TYR A 215 2.88 -13.43 -13.77
CA TYR A 215 3.71 -12.23 -13.73
C TYR A 215 3.33 -11.34 -12.54
N SER A 216 3.40 -11.87 -11.33
CA SER A 216 2.95 -11.22 -10.10
C SER A 216 3.63 -9.87 -9.79
N ARG A 217 4.70 -9.51 -10.52
CA ARG A 217 5.42 -8.24 -10.40
C ARG A 217 5.17 -7.26 -11.55
N ASN A 218 4.30 -7.60 -12.50
CA ASN A 218 3.88 -6.72 -13.57
C ASN A 218 2.52 -6.10 -13.22
N ASP A 219 2.46 -4.79 -13.16
CA ASP A 219 1.28 -4.04 -12.76
C ASP A 219 0.06 -4.33 -13.63
N GLN A 220 0.22 -4.29 -14.97
CA GLN A 220 -0.88 -4.53 -15.92
C GLN A 220 -1.39 -5.97 -15.88
N TYR A 221 -0.48 -6.95 -15.69
CA TYR A 221 -0.89 -8.35 -15.48
C TYR A 221 -1.73 -8.50 -14.21
N MET A 222 -1.29 -7.89 -13.11
CA MET A 222 -2.01 -8.02 -11.84
C MET A 222 -3.35 -7.29 -11.86
N GLU A 223 -3.45 -6.15 -12.54
CA GLU A 223 -4.73 -5.48 -12.80
C GLU A 223 -5.67 -6.39 -13.59
N PHE A 224 -5.17 -7.04 -14.64
CA PHE A 224 -5.93 -8.00 -15.42
C PHE A 224 -6.40 -9.18 -14.56
N VAL A 225 -5.54 -9.79 -13.75
CA VAL A 225 -5.90 -10.91 -12.86
C VAL A 225 -6.94 -10.49 -11.84
N LYS A 226 -6.79 -9.32 -11.19
CA LYS A 226 -7.77 -8.76 -10.26
C LYS A 226 -9.13 -8.57 -10.93
N SER A 227 -9.15 -8.01 -12.13
CA SER A 227 -10.38 -7.79 -12.90
C SER A 227 -11.02 -9.10 -13.37
N TYR A 228 -10.23 -10.01 -13.90
CA TYR A 228 -10.70 -11.31 -14.43
C TYR A 228 -11.29 -12.21 -13.33
N TYR A 229 -10.63 -12.26 -12.16
CA TYR A 229 -11.05 -13.03 -10.98
C TYR A 229 -11.66 -12.12 -9.88
N SER A 230 -12.32 -11.04 -10.28
CA SER A 230 -12.88 -10.05 -9.34
C SER A 230 -14.00 -10.55 -8.45
N LYS A 231 -14.63 -11.67 -8.81
CA LYS A 231 -15.70 -12.27 -8.04
C LYS A 231 -15.13 -13.07 -6.86
N ASP A 232 -15.95 -13.26 -5.86
CA ASP A 232 -15.68 -14.12 -4.70
C ASP A 232 -16.04 -15.59 -4.97
N PHE A 233 -16.01 -16.38 -3.89
CA PHE A 233 -16.34 -17.81 -3.92
C PHE A 233 -17.76 -18.11 -4.40
N GLU A 234 -18.69 -17.15 -4.33
CA GLU A 234 -20.05 -17.31 -4.82
C GLU A 234 -20.14 -17.46 -6.35
N SER A 235 -19.08 -17.08 -7.06
CA SER A 235 -19.03 -17.17 -8.52
C SER A 235 -18.81 -18.60 -9.06
N PHE A 236 -18.41 -19.53 -8.21
CA PHE A 236 -18.20 -20.92 -8.61
C PHE A 236 -19.53 -21.64 -8.93
N SER A 237 -19.43 -22.70 -9.72
CA SER A 237 -20.58 -23.60 -9.96
C SER A 237 -21.05 -24.21 -8.63
N PRO A 238 -22.33 -24.61 -8.50
CA PRO A 238 -22.88 -25.14 -7.26
C PRO A 238 -22.07 -26.31 -6.67
N HIS A 239 -21.56 -27.19 -7.50
CA HIS A 239 -20.75 -28.34 -7.10
C HIS A 239 -19.39 -27.90 -6.50
N ILE A 240 -18.70 -26.93 -7.12
CA ILE A 240 -17.44 -26.40 -6.61
C ILE A 240 -17.69 -25.61 -5.32
N LYS A 241 -18.73 -24.79 -5.32
CA LYS A 241 -19.12 -23.95 -4.18
C LYS A 241 -19.32 -24.77 -2.90
N SER A 242 -20.05 -25.86 -2.95
CA SER A 242 -20.24 -26.75 -1.79
C SER A 242 -18.91 -27.28 -1.24
N SER A 243 -17.97 -27.65 -2.11
CA SER A 243 -16.64 -28.10 -1.69
C SER A 243 -15.82 -26.97 -1.08
N VAL A 244 -15.95 -25.73 -1.61
CA VAL A 244 -15.30 -24.52 -1.10
C VAL A 244 -15.81 -24.18 0.32
N TYR A 245 -17.13 -24.18 0.53
CA TYR A 245 -17.72 -23.96 1.85
C TYR A 245 -17.23 -24.95 2.90
N LEU A 246 -17.19 -26.25 2.55
CA LEU A 246 -16.66 -27.29 3.45
C LEU A 246 -15.18 -27.05 3.78
N ALA A 247 -14.38 -26.61 2.83
CA ALA A 247 -12.97 -26.30 3.02
C ALA A 247 -12.77 -25.09 3.94
N LEU A 248 -13.55 -24.03 3.73
CA LEU A 248 -13.51 -22.80 4.56
C LEU A 248 -13.99 -23.05 5.98
N ASN A 249 -15.07 -23.83 6.17
CA ASN A 249 -15.54 -24.19 7.51
C ASN A 249 -14.53 -25.02 8.30
N LYS A 250 -13.65 -25.74 7.62
CA LYS A 250 -12.55 -26.49 8.24
C LYS A 250 -11.23 -25.71 8.28
N ALA A 251 -11.23 -24.44 7.86
CA ALA A 251 -10.04 -23.60 7.74
C ALA A 251 -8.86 -24.32 7.04
N SER A 252 -9.15 -25.11 5.99
CA SER A 252 -8.16 -25.97 5.34
C SER A 252 -7.72 -25.42 3.98
N PRO A 253 -6.51 -24.84 3.85
CA PRO A 253 -5.99 -24.30 2.60
C PRO A 253 -5.86 -25.39 1.52
N THR A 254 -5.41 -26.60 1.88
CA THR A 254 -5.26 -27.70 0.94
C THR A 254 -6.60 -28.14 0.34
N ARG A 255 -7.63 -28.27 1.18
CA ARG A 255 -8.98 -28.60 0.69
C ARG A 255 -9.56 -27.50 -0.18
N LEU A 256 -9.30 -26.24 0.17
CA LEU A 256 -9.75 -25.08 -0.59
C LEU A 256 -9.06 -25.05 -1.97
N MET A 257 -7.74 -25.21 -2.02
CA MET A 257 -6.98 -25.34 -3.26
C MET A 257 -7.49 -26.49 -4.16
N ASN A 258 -7.79 -27.65 -3.58
CA ASN A 258 -8.33 -28.79 -4.32
C ASN A 258 -9.76 -28.52 -4.83
N ALA A 259 -10.59 -27.86 -4.04
CA ALA A 259 -11.94 -27.47 -4.44
C ALA A 259 -11.92 -26.49 -5.61
N MET A 260 -11.11 -25.43 -5.52
CA MET A 260 -10.93 -24.42 -6.57
C MET A 260 -10.31 -25.02 -7.84
N GLY A 261 -9.46 -26.03 -7.71
CA GLY A 261 -8.81 -26.71 -8.84
C GLY A 261 -9.75 -27.52 -9.73
N LYS A 262 -11.02 -27.70 -9.33
CA LYS A 262 -12.07 -28.27 -10.19
C LYS A 262 -12.56 -27.28 -11.26
N ASP A 263 -12.22 -25.98 -11.12
CA ASP A 263 -12.48 -24.98 -12.16
C ASP A 263 -11.33 -25.01 -13.19
N PRO A 264 -11.61 -25.30 -14.48
CA PRO A 264 -10.60 -25.32 -15.53
C PRO A 264 -9.85 -24.00 -15.71
N LEU A 265 -10.46 -22.88 -15.30
CA LEU A 265 -9.83 -21.54 -15.35
C LEU A 265 -8.80 -21.32 -14.23
N LEU A 266 -8.64 -22.28 -13.33
CA LEU A 266 -7.72 -22.28 -12.20
C LEU A 266 -6.79 -23.50 -12.18
N GLU A 267 -6.45 -24.06 -13.35
CA GLU A 267 -5.57 -25.23 -13.47
C GLU A 267 -4.15 -24.98 -12.94
N LYS A 268 -3.61 -23.76 -13.12
CA LYS A 268 -2.26 -23.38 -12.68
C LYS A 268 -2.20 -23.16 -11.18
N LEU A 269 -1.38 -23.94 -10.47
CA LEU A 269 -1.30 -23.91 -9.00
C LEU A 269 -0.91 -22.56 -8.42
N GLU A 270 0.08 -21.90 -9.00
CA GLU A 270 0.52 -20.57 -8.54
C GLU A 270 -0.57 -19.52 -8.68
N LEU A 271 -1.22 -19.48 -9.85
CA LEU A 271 -2.34 -18.59 -10.11
C LEU A 271 -3.54 -18.89 -9.21
N ARG A 272 -3.86 -20.18 -9.02
CA ARG A 272 -4.96 -20.62 -8.14
C ARG A 272 -4.76 -20.13 -6.72
N GLU A 273 -3.55 -20.24 -6.18
CA GLU A 273 -3.22 -19.76 -4.84
C GLU A 273 -3.31 -18.23 -4.76
N LEU A 274 -2.82 -17.50 -5.76
CA LEU A 274 -2.95 -16.06 -5.85
C LEU A 274 -4.41 -15.59 -5.89
N VAL A 275 -5.23 -16.27 -6.71
CA VAL A 275 -6.68 -16.02 -6.81
C VAL A 275 -7.39 -16.38 -5.49
N MET A 276 -6.97 -17.46 -4.83
CA MET A 276 -7.48 -17.82 -3.50
C MET A 276 -7.25 -16.70 -2.48
N ILE A 277 -6.05 -16.11 -2.42
CA ILE A 277 -5.75 -14.99 -1.55
C ILE A 277 -6.70 -13.81 -1.85
N ASN A 278 -6.88 -13.47 -3.12
CA ASN A 278 -7.78 -12.38 -3.54
C ASN A 278 -9.24 -12.65 -3.14
N MET A 279 -9.73 -13.89 -3.36
CA MET A 279 -11.11 -14.27 -3.00
C MET A 279 -11.33 -14.29 -1.49
N LEU A 280 -10.34 -14.71 -0.69
CA LEU A 280 -10.37 -14.63 0.77
C LEU A 280 -10.52 -13.18 1.25
N GLY A 281 -9.74 -12.26 0.67
CA GLY A 281 -9.86 -10.82 0.93
C GLY A 281 -11.25 -10.27 0.61
N ASN A 282 -11.76 -10.54 -0.61
CA ASN A 282 -13.07 -10.08 -1.08
C ASN A 282 -14.25 -10.67 -0.28
N SER A 283 -14.03 -11.79 0.41
CA SER A 283 -15.06 -12.48 1.21
C SER A 283 -15.05 -12.12 2.69
N TYR A 284 -14.02 -11.42 3.17
CA TYR A 284 -13.78 -11.21 4.59
C TYR A 284 -14.91 -10.50 5.34
N TYR A 285 -15.53 -9.51 4.72
CA TYR A 285 -16.63 -8.75 5.33
C TYR A 285 -18.02 -9.34 5.06
N LYS A 286 -18.11 -10.47 4.36
CA LYS A 286 -19.37 -11.13 4.05
C LYS A 286 -19.83 -11.99 5.22
N ARG A 287 -21.11 -11.92 5.55
CA ARG A 287 -21.69 -12.61 6.71
C ARG A 287 -21.71 -14.14 6.57
N GLU A 288 -21.66 -14.63 5.33
CA GLU A 288 -21.68 -16.05 4.98
C GLU A 288 -20.40 -16.79 5.38
N TYR A 289 -19.29 -16.07 5.61
CA TYR A 289 -17.99 -16.66 5.89
C TYR A 289 -17.54 -16.37 7.32
N ASN A 290 -16.96 -17.38 7.96
CA ASN A 290 -16.33 -17.24 9.28
C ASN A 290 -14.95 -16.55 9.12
N ARG A 291 -14.85 -15.29 9.56
CA ARG A 291 -13.60 -14.49 9.46
C ARG A 291 -12.38 -15.18 10.07
N PRO A 292 -12.41 -15.74 11.30
CA PRO A 292 -11.29 -16.50 11.85
C PRO A 292 -10.79 -17.61 10.93
N ASN A 293 -11.69 -18.33 10.25
CA ASN A 293 -11.29 -19.39 9.32
C ASN A 293 -10.59 -18.82 8.09
N LEU A 294 -11.08 -17.69 7.54
CA LEU A 294 -10.42 -17.02 6.40
C LEU A 294 -9.00 -16.56 6.79
N ILE A 295 -8.83 -15.98 7.97
CA ILE A 295 -7.52 -15.58 8.52
C ILE A 295 -6.60 -16.79 8.68
N THR A 296 -7.09 -17.90 9.22
CA THR A 296 -6.31 -19.14 9.38
C THR A 296 -5.82 -19.67 8.03
N VAL A 297 -6.66 -19.63 7.00
CA VAL A 297 -6.27 -20.06 5.64
C VAL A 297 -5.21 -19.13 5.07
N LEU A 298 -5.38 -17.80 5.17
CA LEU A 298 -4.40 -16.81 4.72
C LEU A 298 -3.06 -16.97 5.46
N ASP A 299 -3.10 -17.17 6.78
CA ASP A 299 -1.89 -17.37 7.59
C ASP A 299 -1.14 -18.64 7.19
N SER A 300 -1.86 -19.71 6.89
CA SER A 300 -1.26 -20.93 6.36
C SER A 300 -0.57 -20.71 5.01
N VAL A 301 -1.17 -19.91 4.10
CA VAL A 301 -0.52 -19.54 2.84
C VAL A 301 0.72 -18.70 3.08
N ARG A 302 0.66 -17.72 3.99
CA ARG A 302 1.81 -16.89 4.38
C ARG A 302 3.01 -17.74 4.81
N VAL A 303 2.76 -18.78 5.60
CA VAL A 303 3.82 -19.63 6.18
C VAL A 303 4.30 -20.71 5.22
N PHE A 304 3.39 -21.38 4.50
CA PHE A 304 3.69 -22.63 3.81
C PHE A 304 3.67 -22.54 2.29
N SER A 305 3.35 -21.38 1.70
CA SER A 305 3.41 -21.24 0.25
C SER A 305 4.84 -21.43 -0.28
N LYS A 306 4.97 -22.26 -1.32
CA LYS A 306 6.22 -22.40 -2.07
C LYS A 306 6.47 -21.24 -3.03
N TYR A 307 5.48 -20.39 -3.27
CA TYR A 307 5.57 -19.20 -4.11
C TYR A 307 5.79 -17.98 -3.23
N LYS A 308 7.02 -17.47 -3.21
CA LYS A 308 7.40 -16.33 -2.35
C LYS A 308 6.51 -15.11 -2.54
N THR A 309 6.11 -14.83 -3.77
CA THR A 309 5.19 -13.71 -4.10
C THR A 309 3.82 -13.89 -3.46
N ASN A 310 3.26 -15.10 -3.49
CA ASN A 310 1.99 -15.41 -2.86
C ASN A 310 2.07 -15.38 -1.33
N SER A 311 3.18 -15.89 -0.75
CA SER A 311 3.42 -15.76 0.69
C SER A 311 3.44 -14.30 1.15
N ILE A 312 4.09 -13.40 0.38
CA ILE A 312 4.10 -11.96 0.65
C ILE A 312 2.69 -11.37 0.49
N ALA A 313 1.98 -11.71 -0.59
CA ALA A 313 0.62 -11.23 -0.82
C ALA A 313 -0.35 -11.69 0.30
N ALA A 314 -0.24 -12.93 0.78
CA ALA A 314 -1.03 -13.42 1.91
C ALA A 314 -0.69 -12.69 3.21
N LYS A 315 0.59 -12.40 3.48
CA LYS A 315 1.02 -11.57 4.61
C LYS A 315 0.40 -10.18 4.56
N ASN A 316 0.51 -9.51 3.41
CA ASN A 316 -0.01 -8.17 3.24
C ASN A 316 -1.54 -8.14 3.29
N MET A 317 -2.21 -9.16 2.73
CA MET A 317 -3.66 -9.32 2.83
C MET A 317 -4.11 -9.48 4.30
N LEU A 318 -3.39 -10.26 5.12
CA LEU A 318 -3.65 -10.36 6.55
C LEU A 318 -3.56 -8.98 7.21
N ILE A 319 -2.47 -8.26 6.98
CA ILE A 319 -2.28 -6.90 7.53
C ILE A 319 -3.41 -5.98 7.07
N TYR A 320 -3.75 -6.01 5.78
CA TYR A 320 -4.81 -5.18 5.19
C TYR A 320 -6.18 -5.45 5.83
N LEU A 321 -6.56 -6.73 6.00
CA LEU A 321 -7.86 -7.13 6.54
C LEU A 321 -7.98 -6.90 8.04
N THR A 322 -6.86 -7.02 8.78
CA THR A 322 -6.84 -6.90 10.24
C THR A 322 -6.35 -5.55 10.73
N LYS A 323 -5.97 -4.66 9.80
CA LYS A 323 -5.57 -3.30 10.13
C LYS A 323 -6.67 -2.62 10.94
N LEU A 324 -6.32 -2.13 12.12
CA LEU A 324 -7.21 -1.42 13.04
C LEU A 324 -8.39 -2.26 13.61
N GLU A 325 -8.47 -3.57 13.37
CA GLU A 325 -9.50 -4.38 14.04
C GLU A 325 -9.15 -4.60 15.53
N SER A 326 -10.19 -4.65 16.37
CA SER A 326 -10.02 -4.95 17.80
C SER A 326 -9.31 -6.29 18.00
N GLY A 327 -8.30 -6.30 18.88
CA GLY A 327 -7.48 -7.48 19.16
C GLY A 327 -6.23 -7.62 18.25
N TYR A 328 -6.01 -6.70 17.31
CA TYR A 328 -4.78 -6.66 16.50
C TYR A 328 -3.87 -5.50 16.93
N PRO A 329 -2.55 -5.58 16.67
CA PRO A 329 -1.61 -4.54 17.07
C PRO A 329 -2.00 -3.16 16.53
N ALA A 330 -1.91 -2.14 17.36
CA ALA A 330 -2.07 -0.75 16.92
C ALA A 330 -0.95 -0.36 15.94
N PRO A 331 -1.20 0.55 14.99
CA PRO A 331 -0.15 1.09 14.13
C PRO A 331 1.00 1.65 14.98
N GLU A 332 2.22 1.26 14.68
CA GLU A 332 3.41 1.77 15.37
C GLU A 332 3.56 3.28 15.14
N ILE A 333 4.00 3.98 16.19
CA ILE A 333 4.37 5.39 16.10
C ILE A 333 5.80 5.59 16.62
N ASN A 334 6.49 6.54 16.03
CA ASN A 334 7.78 7.04 16.50
C ASN A 334 7.90 8.51 16.08
N ILE A 335 7.30 9.41 16.87
CA ILE A 335 7.16 10.83 16.55
C ILE A 335 8.17 11.59 17.36
N GLU A 336 9.01 12.37 16.70
CA GLU A 336 9.99 13.23 17.36
C GLU A 336 9.29 14.44 18.01
N LEU A 337 9.45 14.57 19.32
CA LEU A 337 8.91 15.68 20.12
C LEU A 337 9.92 16.81 20.36
N GLY A 338 11.19 16.58 20.07
CA GLY A 338 12.31 17.50 20.27
C GLY A 338 13.63 16.73 20.28
N THR A 339 14.73 17.38 20.64
CA THR A 339 16.06 16.78 20.60
C THR A 339 16.12 15.49 21.42
N ASN A 340 16.21 14.33 20.74
CA ASN A 340 16.27 12.99 21.32
C ASN A 340 15.04 12.55 22.16
N SER A 341 13.88 13.17 21.96
CA SER A 341 12.62 12.78 22.61
C SER A 341 11.62 12.28 21.58
N TYR A 342 11.12 11.06 21.78
CA TYR A 342 10.20 10.40 20.85
C TYR A 342 8.95 9.91 21.57
N LEU A 343 7.79 10.13 20.95
CA LEU A 343 6.53 9.54 21.34
C LEU A 343 6.35 8.18 20.67
N ASN A 344 6.19 7.15 21.48
CA ASN A 344 5.84 5.80 21.03
C ASN A 344 4.91 5.12 22.06
N TRP A 345 4.17 4.09 21.65
CA TRP A 345 3.24 3.40 22.56
C TRP A 345 3.93 2.76 23.78
N GLY A 346 5.21 2.45 23.65
CA GLY A 346 6.03 1.92 24.76
C GLY A 346 6.17 2.88 25.93
N ASN A 347 6.00 4.21 25.71
CA ASN A 347 6.00 5.20 26.78
C ASN A 347 4.82 5.01 27.75
N PHE A 348 3.74 4.36 27.33
CA PHE A 348 2.47 4.25 28.04
C PHE A 348 2.12 2.81 28.45
N LYS A 349 3.15 1.93 28.57
CA LYS A 349 2.94 0.52 28.97
C LYS A 349 2.11 0.40 30.22
N GLY A 350 1.09 -0.47 30.18
CA GLY A 350 0.22 -0.77 31.32
C GLY A 350 -1.03 0.11 31.40
N LYS A 351 -1.14 1.17 30.59
CA LYS A 351 -2.35 1.98 30.45
C LYS A 351 -3.09 1.69 29.16
N TYR A 352 -4.38 1.96 29.13
CA TYR A 352 -5.11 2.13 27.89
C TYR A 352 -4.72 3.46 27.27
N ILE A 353 -4.78 3.59 25.93
CA ILE A 353 -4.43 4.84 25.26
C ILE A 353 -5.63 5.25 24.40
N TYR A 354 -6.19 6.42 24.70
CA TYR A 354 -7.23 7.03 23.87
C TYR A 354 -6.60 8.04 22.93
N VAL A 355 -6.67 7.71 21.64
CA VAL A 355 -6.06 8.50 20.56
C VAL A 355 -7.15 9.28 19.86
N ASN A 356 -6.95 10.60 19.66
CA ASN A 356 -7.80 11.38 18.77
C ASN A 356 -6.99 12.21 17.78
N PHE A 357 -7.57 12.37 16.58
CA PHE A 357 -7.07 13.27 15.54
C PHE A 357 -8.01 14.48 15.45
N PHE A 358 -7.45 15.67 15.46
CA PHE A 358 -8.23 16.92 15.49
C PHE A 358 -7.59 18.03 14.68
N VAL A 359 -8.36 19.09 14.40
CA VAL A 359 -7.90 20.35 13.82
C VAL A 359 -8.41 21.52 14.66
N SER A 360 -7.62 22.59 14.76
CA SER A 360 -7.93 23.75 15.62
C SER A 360 -8.98 24.71 15.03
N TRP A 361 -9.28 24.61 13.74
CA TRP A 361 -10.26 25.45 13.06
C TRP A 361 -11.67 24.84 12.96
N ASN A 362 -11.87 23.57 13.40
CA ASN A 362 -13.15 22.86 13.31
C ASN A 362 -13.87 22.90 14.67
N GLN A 363 -15.05 23.50 14.72
CA GLN A 363 -15.83 23.63 15.95
C GLN A 363 -16.18 22.29 16.62
N ALA A 364 -16.42 21.25 15.84
CA ALA A 364 -16.67 19.90 16.38
C ALA A 364 -15.44 19.39 17.12
N SER A 365 -14.23 19.49 16.51
CA SER A 365 -12.97 19.13 17.17
C SER A 365 -12.76 19.92 18.46
N LEU A 366 -12.99 21.24 18.46
CA LEU A 366 -12.81 22.10 19.64
C LEU A 366 -13.75 21.74 20.79
N ASN A 367 -15.00 21.39 20.50
CA ASN A 367 -15.96 20.96 21.50
C ASN A 367 -15.54 19.63 22.13
N GLU A 368 -15.06 18.68 21.31
CA GLU A 368 -14.58 17.39 21.80
C GLU A 368 -13.33 17.52 22.67
N MET A 369 -12.39 18.41 22.35
CA MET A 369 -11.18 18.64 23.16
C MET A 369 -11.51 19.13 24.58
N LYS A 370 -12.57 19.92 24.75
CA LYS A 370 -13.05 20.34 26.08
C LYS A 370 -13.56 19.15 26.90
N ILE A 371 -14.27 18.22 26.26
CA ILE A 371 -14.77 17.02 26.94
C ILE A 371 -13.61 16.06 27.25
N ILE A 372 -12.62 15.95 26.35
CA ILE A 372 -11.41 15.16 26.60
C ILE A 372 -10.69 15.62 27.85
N LYS A 373 -10.59 16.94 28.08
CA LYS A 373 -10.01 17.48 29.31
C LYS A 373 -10.70 16.94 30.57
N ASP A 374 -12.03 16.92 30.58
CA ASP A 374 -12.80 16.42 31.73
C ASP A 374 -12.65 14.89 31.90
N LEU A 375 -12.56 14.15 30.80
CA LEU A 375 -12.29 12.72 30.81
C LEU A 375 -10.86 12.40 31.28
N GLU A 376 -9.87 13.20 30.89
CA GLU A 376 -8.48 13.06 31.33
C GLU A 376 -8.37 13.27 32.84
N LEU A 377 -8.97 14.33 33.39
CA LEU A 377 -9.04 14.56 34.83
C LEU A 377 -9.71 13.41 35.59
N LYS A 378 -10.66 12.72 34.99
CA LYS A 378 -11.42 11.63 35.60
C LYS A 378 -10.73 10.27 35.50
N TYR A 379 -10.03 9.99 34.41
CA TYR A 379 -9.53 8.65 34.09
C TYR A 379 -8.02 8.59 33.77
N GLY A 380 -7.27 9.70 33.85
CA GLY A 380 -5.88 9.79 33.46
C GLY A 380 -4.91 8.87 34.24
N GLU A 381 -5.34 8.30 35.37
CA GLU A 381 -4.58 7.27 36.08
C GLU A 381 -4.51 5.96 35.29
N ASP A 382 -5.60 5.54 34.65
CA ASP A 382 -5.74 4.27 33.94
C ASP A 382 -5.65 4.39 32.43
N ILE A 383 -5.93 5.59 31.90
CA ILE A 383 -6.04 5.87 30.46
C ILE A 383 -5.13 7.05 30.12
N GLU A 384 -4.24 6.82 29.19
CA GLU A 384 -3.43 7.87 28.60
C GLU A 384 -4.17 8.52 27.44
N PHE A 385 -4.12 9.85 27.35
CA PHE A 385 -4.74 10.60 26.27
C PHE A 385 -3.65 11.11 25.33
N VAL A 386 -3.82 10.89 24.03
CA VAL A 386 -2.89 11.34 22.99
C VAL A 386 -3.70 11.99 21.87
N SER A 387 -3.49 13.28 21.68
CA SER A 387 -4.17 14.06 20.65
C SER A 387 -3.22 14.46 19.54
N PHE A 388 -3.53 14.11 18.32
CA PHE A 388 -2.77 14.44 17.13
C PHE A 388 -3.44 15.61 16.40
N ASN A 389 -2.75 16.72 16.34
CA ASN A 389 -3.19 17.87 15.55
C ASN A 389 -2.77 17.72 14.10
N THR A 390 -3.70 17.98 13.19
CA THR A 390 -3.53 17.84 11.75
C THR A 390 -3.77 19.13 10.99
N ASP A 391 -3.57 20.27 11.65
CA ASP A 391 -3.59 21.59 10.98
C ASP A 391 -2.49 21.67 9.92
N LYS A 392 -2.72 22.50 8.90
CA LYS A 392 -1.70 22.78 7.89
C LYS A 392 -0.54 23.60 8.43
N SER A 393 -0.83 24.50 9.36
CA SER A 393 0.11 25.46 9.93
C SER A 393 0.45 25.09 11.36
N LYS A 394 1.74 24.91 11.62
CA LYS A 394 2.24 24.73 12.99
C LYS A 394 2.00 25.98 13.85
N ALA A 395 2.05 27.17 13.26
CA ALA A 395 1.79 28.42 13.97
C ALA A 395 0.34 28.50 14.50
N GLU A 396 -0.65 28.07 13.70
CA GLU A 396 -2.06 27.99 14.14
C GLU A 396 -2.22 27.02 15.31
N PHE A 397 -1.55 25.87 15.25
CA PHE A 397 -1.53 24.92 16.35
C PHE A 397 -0.88 25.49 17.61
N ASP A 398 0.27 26.15 17.50
CA ASP A 398 0.99 26.74 18.62
C ASP A 398 0.14 27.85 19.30
N ASP A 399 -0.53 28.68 18.51
CA ASP A 399 -1.49 29.68 19.00
C ASP A 399 -2.71 29.03 19.69
N TYR A 400 -3.22 27.93 19.13
CA TYR A 400 -4.30 27.17 19.76
C TYR A 400 -3.90 26.66 21.15
N LEU A 401 -2.74 26.03 21.29
CA LEU A 401 -2.26 25.53 22.59
C LEU A 401 -2.01 26.66 23.58
N LYS A 402 -1.44 27.78 23.13
CA LYS A 402 -1.23 28.94 23.97
C LYS A 402 -2.53 29.50 24.57
N ASN A 403 -3.62 29.41 23.78
CA ASN A 403 -4.95 29.88 24.21
C ASN A 403 -5.74 28.84 25.03
N ASN A 404 -5.21 27.59 25.16
CA ASN A 404 -5.83 26.51 25.96
C ASN A 404 -4.79 25.89 26.91
N PRO A 405 -4.22 26.63 27.85
CA PRO A 405 -3.13 26.17 28.73
C PRO A 405 -3.59 25.10 29.74
N GLU A 406 -4.87 24.88 29.87
CA GLU A 406 -5.47 23.84 30.71
C GLU A 406 -5.37 22.43 30.12
N PHE A 407 -5.03 22.26 28.85
CA PHE A 407 -4.84 20.96 28.22
C PHE A 407 -3.46 20.40 28.60
N LYS A 408 -3.42 19.36 29.45
CA LYS A 408 -2.17 18.87 30.08
C LYS A 408 -1.70 17.52 29.57
N TRP A 409 -2.50 16.83 28.76
CA TRP A 409 -2.12 15.54 28.18
C TRP A 409 -1.21 15.69 26.95
N ASN A 410 -0.82 14.58 26.32
CA ASN A 410 0.03 14.57 25.14
C ASN A 410 -0.70 15.09 23.91
N ILE A 411 -0.40 16.32 23.49
CA ILE A 411 -0.94 16.96 22.29
C ILE A 411 0.21 17.24 21.33
N VAL A 412 0.18 16.61 20.15
CA VAL A 412 1.30 16.60 19.22
C VAL A 412 0.87 17.12 17.86
N TYR A 413 1.65 18.01 17.30
CA TYR A 413 1.47 18.46 15.92
C TYR A 413 2.01 17.42 14.94
N LEU A 414 1.16 16.97 14.02
CA LEU A 414 1.54 16.10 12.90
C LEU A 414 1.55 16.84 11.57
N GLY A 415 0.66 17.80 11.40
CA GLY A 415 0.35 18.38 10.10
C GLY A 415 -0.62 17.49 9.28
N SER A 416 -1.13 18.06 8.20
CA SER A 416 -2.16 17.45 7.36
C SER A 416 -1.67 16.33 6.44
N GLU A 417 -0.34 16.13 6.33
CA GLU A 417 0.29 15.22 5.37
C GLU A 417 1.04 14.06 6.05
N HIS A 418 0.83 13.86 7.36
CA HIS A 418 1.59 12.87 8.10
C HIS A 418 1.10 11.44 7.81
N GLU A 419 2.04 10.51 7.56
CA GLU A 419 1.76 9.08 7.25
C GLU A 419 0.87 8.36 8.29
N LEU A 420 0.79 8.87 9.52
CA LEU A 420 -0.03 8.31 10.58
C LEU A 420 -1.53 8.41 10.26
N LEU A 421 -1.95 9.42 9.49
CA LEU A 421 -3.33 9.55 9.03
C LEU A 421 -3.73 8.34 8.15
N GLU A 422 -2.84 7.93 7.26
CA GLU A 422 -3.06 6.74 6.44
C GLU A 422 -2.98 5.44 7.28
N ARG A 423 -2.01 5.36 8.20
CA ARG A 423 -1.87 4.20 9.08
C ARG A 423 -3.11 3.95 9.93
N PHE A 424 -3.74 5.02 10.45
CA PHE A 424 -5.00 4.97 11.20
C PHE A 424 -6.25 5.08 10.32
N ASN A 425 -6.11 5.13 8.99
CA ASN A 425 -7.22 5.28 8.04
C ASN A 425 -8.14 6.47 8.40
N VAL A 426 -7.54 7.61 8.73
CA VAL A 426 -8.26 8.84 9.12
C VAL A 426 -8.80 9.53 7.88
N ASN A 427 -10.07 9.31 7.57
CA ASN A 427 -10.75 9.91 6.42
C ASN A 427 -11.60 11.14 6.78
N THR A 428 -11.91 11.29 8.06
CA THR A 428 -12.70 12.40 8.61
C THR A 428 -12.13 12.82 9.96
N ILE A 429 -12.25 14.11 10.29
CA ILE A 429 -11.80 14.68 11.56
C ILE A 429 -13.00 15.36 12.23
N PRO A 430 -13.21 15.12 13.54
CA PRO A 430 -12.38 14.33 14.47
C PRO A 430 -12.51 12.80 14.28
N ALA A 431 -11.44 12.04 14.60
CA ALA A 431 -11.40 10.58 14.61
C ALA A 431 -10.83 10.05 15.92
N TYR A 432 -11.29 8.86 16.37
CA TYR A 432 -10.98 8.32 17.69
C TYR A 432 -10.62 6.84 17.62
N TYR A 433 -9.64 6.44 18.46
CA TYR A 433 -9.17 5.06 18.60
C TYR A 433 -8.85 4.76 20.07
N LEU A 434 -9.06 3.51 20.47
CA LEU A 434 -8.69 3.04 21.80
C LEU A 434 -7.72 1.85 21.66
N ILE A 435 -6.57 1.95 22.32
CA ILE A 435 -5.53 0.93 22.34
C ILE A 435 -5.49 0.34 23.76
N ASP A 436 -5.33 -0.96 23.91
CA ASP A 436 -5.26 -1.63 25.18
C ASP A 436 -3.86 -1.57 25.83
N GLN A 437 -3.75 -2.03 27.06
CA GLN A 437 -2.50 -2.05 27.85
C GLN A 437 -1.34 -2.83 27.23
N LYS A 438 -1.63 -3.68 26.24
CA LYS A 438 -0.64 -4.51 25.52
C LYS A 438 -0.25 -3.93 24.16
N GLY A 439 -0.85 -2.80 23.75
CA GLY A 439 -0.63 -2.18 22.47
C GLY A 439 -1.51 -2.71 21.34
N PHE A 440 -2.63 -3.37 21.65
CA PHE A 440 -3.61 -3.85 20.67
C PHE A 440 -4.79 -2.91 20.57
N MET A 441 -5.39 -2.80 19.39
CA MET A 441 -6.63 -2.03 19.21
C MET A 441 -7.74 -2.61 20.08
N ALA A 442 -8.31 -1.81 20.97
CA ALA A 442 -9.48 -2.17 21.78
C ALA A 442 -10.79 -1.75 21.09
N GLU A 443 -10.87 -0.51 20.58
CA GLU A 443 -11.97 -0.01 19.76
C GLU A 443 -11.44 0.78 18.57
N SER A 444 -11.97 0.51 17.37
CA SER A 444 -11.58 1.20 16.13
C SER A 444 -12.70 1.17 15.07
N PRO A 445 -13.29 2.32 14.72
CA PRO A 445 -13.16 3.58 15.44
C PRO A 445 -13.69 3.49 16.87
N ALA A 446 -13.09 4.22 17.81
CA ALA A 446 -13.62 4.35 19.16
C ALA A 446 -14.76 5.37 19.19
N LYS A 447 -15.58 5.28 20.24
CA LYS A 447 -16.64 6.26 20.47
C LYS A 447 -16.08 7.65 20.71
N SER A 448 -16.82 8.68 20.31
CA SER A 448 -16.50 10.08 20.59
C SER A 448 -16.62 10.41 22.09
N PRO A 449 -15.94 11.47 22.56
CA PRO A 449 -16.12 12.02 23.88
C PRO A 449 -17.58 12.43 24.15
N SER A 450 -18.18 13.17 23.23
CA SER A 450 -19.60 13.55 23.33
C SER A 450 -20.52 12.39 22.93
N PRO A 451 -21.73 12.32 23.53
CA PRO A 451 -22.77 11.40 23.10
C PRO A 451 -23.18 11.67 21.65
N ASN A 452 -23.16 10.63 20.81
CA ASN A 452 -23.61 10.73 19.42
C ASN A 452 -24.95 10.01 19.26
N GLY A 453 -26.05 10.73 19.44
CA GLY A 453 -27.41 10.20 19.28
C GLY A 453 -27.70 9.00 20.18
N VAL A 454 -28.04 7.86 19.59
CA VAL A 454 -28.34 6.61 20.29
C VAL A 454 -27.06 5.93 20.85
N TYR A 455 -25.90 6.35 20.42
CA TYR A 455 -24.62 5.76 20.83
C TYR A 455 -24.14 6.40 22.13
N GLN A 456 -23.73 5.56 23.07
CA GLN A 456 -23.10 6.00 24.31
C GLN A 456 -21.72 6.63 23.97
N SER A 457 -21.34 7.66 24.76
CA SER A 457 -20.01 8.24 24.66
C SER A 457 -18.93 7.27 25.14
N ILE A 458 -17.66 7.62 24.90
CA ILE A 458 -16.49 6.85 25.36
C ILE A 458 -16.41 6.78 26.91
N ASP A 459 -17.01 7.73 27.63
CA ASP A 459 -17.05 7.76 29.11
C ASP A 459 -17.53 6.43 29.70
N ARG A 460 -18.54 5.80 29.10
CA ARG A 460 -19.04 4.50 29.54
C ARG A 460 -17.95 3.40 29.38
N THR A 461 -17.25 3.38 28.27
CA THR A 461 -16.14 2.44 28.05
C THR A 461 -15.04 2.65 29.09
N PHE A 462 -14.67 3.90 29.36
CA PHE A 462 -13.67 4.25 30.38
C PHE A 462 -14.08 3.86 31.79
N PHE A 463 -15.33 4.09 32.14
CA PHE A 463 -15.87 3.63 33.42
C PHE A 463 -15.77 2.11 33.58
N ASP A 464 -16.12 1.35 32.54
CA ASP A 464 -16.05 -0.11 32.59
C ASP A 464 -14.60 -0.62 32.65
N ILE A 465 -13.64 0.06 32.01
CA ILE A 465 -12.19 -0.19 32.10
C ILE A 465 -11.71 0.04 33.54
N ASN A 466 -11.94 1.24 34.09
CA ASN A 466 -11.55 1.63 35.44
C ASN A 466 -12.10 0.63 36.47
N LYS A 467 -13.40 0.34 36.42
CA LYS A 467 -14.05 -0.64 37.31
C LYS A 467 -13.40 -2.04 37.22
N ARG A 468 -12.97 -2.48 36.02
CA ARG A 468 -12.31 -3.77 35.82
C ARG A 468 -10.91 -3.79 36.41
N LEU A 469 -10.14 -2.71 36.26
CA LEU A 469 -8.78 -2.59 36.78
C LEU A 469 -8.77 -2.58 38.30
N HIS A 470 -9.62 -1.76 38.92
CA HIS A 470 -9.66 -1.64 40.38
C HIS A 470 -10.32 -2.82 41.09
N ARG A 471 -11.25 -3.57 40.46
CA ARG A 471 -11.77 -4.84 41.00
C ARG A 471 -10.69 -5.94 41.10
N LYS A 472 -9.72 -5.98 40.21
CA LYS A 472 -8.60 -6.94 40.27
C LYS A 472 -7.68 -6.64 41.45
N THR A 473 -7.46 -5.36 41.75
CA THR A 473 -6.63 -4.93 42.88
C THR A 473 -7.29 -5.26 44.23
N GLN A 474 -8.61 -5.18 44.36
CA GLN A 474 -9.35 -5.54 45.59
C GLN A 474 -9.46 -7.05 45.85
N ARG A 475 -9.24 -7.90 44.85
CA ARG A 475 -9.24 -9.38 44.99
C ARG A 475 -7.91 -9.98 45.42
N ASN A 476 -6.82 -9.21 45.47
CA ASN A 476 -5.50 -9.64 45.96
C ASN A 476 -4.98 -8.72 47.08
N PRO A 477 -5.67 -8.56 48.24
CA PRO A 477 -5.10 -7.82 49.36
C PRO A 477 -4.10 -8.62 50.16
N ASN A 478 -3.95 -9.95 49.93
CA ASN A 478 -2.99 -10.80 50.61
C ASN A 478 -2.32 -11.75 49.65
N GLY A 479 -1.14 -11.34 49.17
CA GLY A 479 -0.18 -12.21 48.48
C GLY A 479 0.40 -13.20 49.49
N SER A 480 -0.18 -14.37 49.54
CA SER A 480 0.47 -15.57 50.09
C SER A 480 -0.22 -16.80 49.50
N TYR A 481 0.42 -17.34 48.48
CA TYR A 481 0.82 -18.74 48.31
C TYR A 481 1.63 -18.83 47.03
#